data_5b025896b52f87e7ae28ab87354df209
#
_entry.id   5b025896b52f87e7ae28ab87354df209
#
_cell.length_a   1.000
_cell.length_b   1.000
_cell.length_c   1.000
_cell.angle_alpha   90.00
_cell.angle_beta   90.00
_cell.angle_gamma   90.00
#
_symmetry.space_group_name_H-M   'P 1'
#
loop_
_entity.id
_entity.type
_entity.pdbx_description
1 polymer ?
#
loop_
_entity_poly.entity_id
_entity_poly.type
_entity_poly.pdbx_seq_one_letter_code
_entity_poly.pdbx_strand_id
1 'polypeptide(L)'
;MLNKKRALNIIFSQNTLFIIINLFVHAINFLRSFLFMRVLDLADLGMISLVQTCIMFIGFMHFGFFQGGYRLIAYKHDESDQVNNIVFSFLGCLGVLLIAFALIFPVTGIDFIIGNQYLLLSVIAGIFTLATTWLTNTMTVKKMIPEINQIFAISGIVSIALIALVFVWGTFGGILSIMIQPVVFVTLALLRCKELRPTALYFSRKIVKNIIQLGFVPFCVGIFSILNIQIERWSIAYLLNVEDLGRFYLVFVFSSLFVLIPTSTQYLFFPKIISAYEHGQLPEFNRQSRNYTLVLAAYGVVTLLVVLTLFQPIVDVLFPMHSENTKYVYMLLPGFICNLLYLSLIHISEPTRPY
;
A
#
# COMPACT_ATOMS: atom_id res chain seq x y z
N MET A 1 36.79 -17.70 1.51
CA MET A 1 36.16 -17.46 0.18
C MET A 1 34.75 -18.01 0.04
N LEU A 2 34.42 -19.17 0.59
CA LEU A 2 33.07 -19.77 0.58
C LEU A 2 31.96 -18.88 1.23
N ASN A 3 32.28 -18.15 2.29
CA ASN A 3 31.32 -17.30 3.01
C ASN A 3 30.89 -16.05 2.18
N LYS A 4 31.80 -15.51 1.36
CA LYS A 4 31.51 -14.33 0.52
C LYS A 4 30.62 -14.65 -0.67
N LYS A 5 30.82 -15.82 -1.32
CA LYS A 5 29.95 -16.32 -2.40
C LYS A 5 28.54 -16.70 -1.88
N ARG A 6 28.46 -17.29 -0.69
CA ARG A 6 27.17 -17.63 -0.06
C ARG A 6 26.40 -16.35 0.34
N ALA A 7 27.06 -15.35 0.89
CA ALA A 7 26.46 -14.05 1.21
C ALA A 7 25.98 -13.32 -0.06
N LEU A 8 26.78 -13.32 -1.13
CA LEU A 8 26.39 -12.76 -2.42
C LEU A 8 25.18 -13.48 -3.03
N ASN A 9 25.14 -14.81 -2.98
CA ASN A 9 24.00 -15.58 -3.49
C ASN A 9 22.70 -15.35 -2.68
N ILE A 10 22.81 -15.05 -1.39
CA ILE A 10 21.66 -14.69 -0.56
C ILE A 10 21.17 -13.26 -0.92
N ILE A 11 22.08 -12.31 -1.09
CA ILE A 11 21.77 -10.93 -1.45
C ILE A 11 21.11 -10.84 -2.83
N PHE A 12 21.54 -11.66 -3.78
CA PHE A 12 21.00 -11.73 -5.14
C PHE A 12 19.89 -12.76 -5.32
N SER A 13 19.37 -13.36 -4.24
CA SER A 13 18.17 -14.18 -4.36
C SER A 13 16.98 -13.31 -4.78
N GLN A 14 16.10 -13.82 -5.65
CA GLN A 14 14.93 -13.08 -6.14
C GLN A 14 14.02 -12.57 -5.01
N ASN A 15 13.94 -13.32 -3.92
CA ASN A 15 13.17 -12.92 -2.75
C ASN A 15 13.82 -11.75 -1.99
N THR A 16 15.15 -11.72 -1.87
CA THR A 16 15.87 -10.59 -1.26
C THR A 16 15.76 -9.36 -2.15
N LEU A 17 15.87 -9.53 -3.48
CA LEU A 17 15.69 -8.46 -4.45
C LEU A 17 14.27 -7.89 -4.36
N PHE A 18 13.25 -8.73 -4.19
CA PHE A 18 11.87 -8.30 -3.97
C PHE A 18 11.74 -7.37 -2.75
N ILE A 19 12.37 -7.72 -1.62
CA ILE A 19 12.36 -6.88 -0.42
C ILE A 19 13.05 -5.54 -0.69
N ILE A 20 14.22 -5.56 -1.34
CA ILE A 20 14.98 -4.34 -1.67
C ILE A 20 14.16 -3.42 -2.58
N ILE A 21 13.49 -3.97 -3.59
CA ILE A 21 12.66 -3.20 -4.52
C ILE A 21 11.42 -2.63 -3.81
N ASN A 22 10.79 -3.39 -2.92
CA ASN A 22 9.69 -2.85 -2.11
C ASN A 22 10.16 -1.69 -1.23
N LEU A 23 11.33 -1.83 -0.55
CA LEU A 23 11.91 -0.72 0.20
C LEU A 23 12.21 0.49 -0.68
N PHE A 24 12.71 0.28 -1.89
CA PHE A 24 12.95 1.34 -2.86
C PHE A 24 11.64 2.05 -3.26
N VAL A 25 10.57 1.32 -3.53
CA VAL A 25 9.24 1.90 -3.82
C VAL A 25 8.71 2.71 -2.63
N HIS A 26 8.87 2.21 -1.40
CA HIS A 26 8.51 2.98 -0.20
C HIS A 26 9.36 4.24 -0.03
N ALA A 27 10.65 4.17 -0.33
CA ALA A 27 11.53 5.34 -0.31
C ALA A 27 11.12 6.39 -1.36
N ILE A 28 10.68 5.97 -2.55
CA ILE A 28 10.10 6.86 -3.58
C ILE A 28 8.84 7.55 -3.05
N ASN A 29 7.94 6.81 -2.44
CA ASN A 29 6.71 7.36 -1.88
C ASN A 29 7.00 8.37 -0.77
N PHE A 30 7.99 8.08 0.08
CA PHE A 30 8.45 9.00 1.11
C PHE A 30 9.07 10.27 0.51
N LEU A 31 9.98 10.12 -0.47
CA LEU A 31 10.57 11.26 -1.20
C LEU A 31 9.51 12.14 -1.86
N ARG A 32 8.50 11.53 -2.46
CA ARG A 32 7.37 12.25 -3.05
C ARG A 32 6.63 13.07 -2.00
N SER A 33 6.28 12.45 -0.88
CA SER A 33 5.60 13.14 0.22
C SER A 33 6.45 14.26 0.82
N PHE A 34 7.76 14.05 0.90
CA PHE A 34 8.73 15.08 1.32
C PHE A 34 8.71 16.28 0.37
N LEU A 35 8.75 16.04 -0.95
CA LEU A 35 8.71 17.12 -1.93
C LEU A 35 7.36 17.83 -1.93
N PHE A 36 6.26 17.14 -1.72
CA PHE A 36 4.95 17.76 -1.57
C PHE A 36 4.92 18.74 -0.41
N MET A 37 5.39 18.33 0.78
CA MET A 37 5.46 19.22 1.95
C MET A 37 6.36 20.45 1.76
N ARG A 38 7.31 20.38 0.82
CA ARG A 38 8.23 21.49 0.54
C ARG A 38 7.71 22.47 -0.51
N VAL A 39 6.86 22.01 -1.43
CA VAL A 39 6.46 22.75 -2.63
C VAL A 39 5.02 23.24 -2.55
N LEU A 40 4.15 22.48 -1.93
CA LEU A 40 2.71 22.74 -1.89
C LEU A 40 2.33 23.48 -0.60
N ASP A 41 1.30 24.29 -0.68
CA ASP A 41 0.70 24.90 0.50
C ASP A 41 -0.16 23.90 1.31
N LEU A 42 -0.70 24.34 2.45
CA LEU A 42 -1.46 23.47 3.34
C LEU A 42 -2.78 23.00 2.71
N ALA A 43 -3.45 23.86 1.93
CA ALA A 43 -4.71 23.49 1.28
C ALA A 43 -4.46 22.43 0.18
N ASP A 44 -3.41 22.60 -0.60
CA ASP A 44 -2.98 21.64 -1.63
C ASP A 44 -2.57 20.30 -1.03
N LEU A 45 -1.85 20.30 0.10
CA LEU A 45 -1.48 19.08 0.82
C LEU A 45 -2.71 18.35 1.37
N GLY A 46 -3.67 19.10 1.88
CA GLY A 46 -4.95 18.56 2.32
C GLY A 46 -5.72 17.92 1.17
N MET A 47 -5.73 18.57 0.00
CA MET A 47 -6.35 18.05 -1.21
C MET A 47 -5.67 16.75 -1.68
N ILE A 48 -4.34 16.69 -1.70
CA ILE A 48 -3.59 15.47 -2.03
C ILE A 48 -3.93 14.36 -1.03
N SER A 49 -4.04 14.66 0.26
CA SER A 49 -4.41 13.68 1.28
C SER A 49 -5.80 13.09 1.02
N LEU A 50 -6.79 13.92 0.63
CA LEU A 50 -8.13 13.46 0.26
C LEU A 50 -8.11 12.58 -0.99
N VAL A 51 -7.37 12.98 -2.03
CA VAL A 51 -7.18 12.18 -3.26
C VAL A 51 -6.57 10.82 -2.94
N GLN A 52 -5.51 10.78 -2.11
CA GLN A 52 -4.90 9.52 -1.66
C GLN A 52 -5.90 8.63 -0.92
N THR A 53 -6.74 9.22 -0.07
CA THR A 53 -7.79 8.49 0.65
C THR A 53 -8.83 7.92 -0.31
N CYS A 54 -9.27 8.71 -1.30
CA CYS A 54 -10.19 8.24 -2.34
C CYS A 54 -9.59 7.06 -3.13
N ILE A 55 -8.33 7.16 -3.56
CA ILE A 55 -7.61 6.08 -4.24
C ILE A 55 -7.58 4.82 -3.38
N MET A 56 -7.32 4.95 -2.08
CA MET A 56 -7.31 3.81 -1.15
C MET A 56 -8.69 3.17 -1.00
N PHE A 57 -9.76 3.95 -0.87
CA PHE A 57 -11.12 3.40 -0.80
C PHE A 57 -11.49 2.65 -2.07
N ILE A 58 -11.21 3.23 -3.24
CA ILE A 58 -11.44 2.56 -4.53
C ILE A 58 -10.59 1.29 -4.60
N GLY A 59 -9.32 1.33 -4.16
CA GLY A 59 -8.42 0.19 -4.09
C GLY A 59 -8.96 -0.99 -3.26
N PHE A 60 -9.94 -0.74 -2.40
CA PHE A 60 -10.65 -1.77 -1.61
C PHE A 60 -12.00 -2.19 -2.17
N MET A 61 -12.50 -1.57 -3.23
CA MET A 61 -13.79 -1.93 -3.84
C MET A 61 -13.73 -3.26 -4.64
N HIS A 62 -12.85 -4.17 -4.24
CA HIS A 62 -12.77 -5.50 -4.85
C HIS A 62 -13.71 -6.54 -4.21
N PHE A 63 -14.45 -6.20 -3.15
CA PHE A 63 -15.50 -7.02 -2.51
C PHE A 63 -15.12 -8.50 -2.28
N GLY A 64 -13.86 -8.75 -1.93
CA GLY A 64 -13.34 -10.09 -1.69
C GLY A 64 -12.89 -10.86 -2.95
N PHE A 65 -13.14 -10.33 -4.16
CA PHE A 65 -12.73 -11.00 -5.40
C PHE A 65 -11.24 -11.29 -5.45
N PHE A 66 -10.40 -10.40 -4.92
CA PHE A 66 -8.96 -10.59 -4.96
C PHE A 66 -8.51 -11.68 -3.99
N GLN A 67 -8.96 -11.62 -2.72
CA GLN A 67 -8.58 -12.60 -1.71
C GLN A 67 -9.10 -14.01 -2.05
N GLY A 68 -10.33 -14.10 -2.58
CA GLY A 68 -10.88 -15.37 -3.01
C GLY A 68 -10.27 -15.87 -4.32
N GLY A 69 -10.05 -14.96 -5.27
CA GLY A 69 -9.52 -15.29 -6.59
C GLY A 69 -8.10 -15.86 -6.54
N TYR A 70 -7.16 -15.17 -5.86
CA TYR A 70 -5.79 -15.67 -5.80
C TYR A 70 -5.68 -16.99 -5.01
N ARG A 71 -6.52 -17.18 -3.96
CA ARG A 71 -6.59 -18.46 -3.24
C ARG A 71 -7.10 -19.57 -4.16
N LEU A 72 -8.14 -19.31 -4.94
CA LEU A 72 -8.69 -20.28 -5.87
C LEU A 72 -7.66 -20.67 -6.94
N ILE A 73 -6.89 -19.71 -7.47
CA ILE A 73 -5.77 -19.98 -8.41
C ILE A 73 -4.69 -20.85 -7.73
N ALA A 74 -4.40 -20.60 -6.45
CA ALA A 74 -3.38 -21.38 -5.72
C ALA A 74 -3.80 -22.85 -5.51
N TYR A 75 -5.11 -23.12 -5.29
CA TYR A 75 -5.62 -24.47 -5.08
C TYR A 75 -5.96 -25.21 -6.38
N LYS A 76 -6.40 -24.48 -7.43
CA LYS A 76 -6.92 -25.03 -8.67
C LYS A 76 -6.28 -24.34 -9.86
N HIS A 77 -5.07 -24.78 -10.20
CA HIS A 77 -4.31 -24.23 -11.33
C HIS A 77 -5.09 -24.29 -12.66
N ASP A 78 -5.90 -25.32 -12.87
CA ASP A 78 -6.68 -25.52 -14.11
C ASP A 78 -7.78 -24.48 -14.31
N GLU A 79 -8.29 -23.86 -13.22
CA GLU A 79 -9.30 -22.79 -13.28
C GLU A 79 -8.67 -21.38 -13.36
N SER A 80 -7.33 -21.26 -13.38
CA SER A 80 -6.58 -19.99 -13.28
C SER A 80 -7.06 -18.95 -14.30
N ASP A 81 -7.19 -19.34 -15.58
CA ASP A 81 -7.57 -18.40 -16.64
C ASP A 81 -9.03 -17.95 -16.52
N GLN A 82 -9.91 -18.87 -16.10
CA GLN A 82 -11.32 -18.54 -15.87
C GLN A 82 -11.47 -17.56 -14.69
N VAL A 83 -10.74 -17.79 -13.59
CA VAL A 83 -10.72 -16.88 -12.44
C VAL A 83 -10.17 -15.51 -12.83
N ASN A 84 -9.08 -15.48 -13.58
CA ASN A 84 -8.49 -14.25 -14.08
C ASN A 84 -9.47 -13.45 -14.96
N ASN A 85 -10.13 -14.11 -15.90
CA ASN A 85 -11.15 -13.51 -16.76
C ASN A 85 -12.34 -12.96 -15.96
N ILE A 86 -12.83 -13.68 -14.94
CA ILE A 86 -13.91 -13.21 -14.05
C ILE A 86 -13.49 -11.95 -13.30
N VAL A 87 -12.29 -11.93 -12.72
CA VAL A 87 -11.82 -10.78 -11.94
C VAL A 87 -11.61 -9.58 -12.86
N PHE A 88 -11.05 -9.75 -14.06
CA PHE A 88 -10.94 -8.65 -15.03
C PHE A 88 -12.30 -8.17 -15.54
N SER A 89 -13.28 -9.07 -15.75
CA SER A 89 -14.65 -8.68 -16.11
C SER A 89 -15.29 -7.84 -15.00
N PHE A 90 -15.10 -8.25 -13.73
CA PHE A 90 -15.53 -7.48 -12.57
C PHE A 90 -14.85 -6.10 -12.50
N LEU A 91 -13.51 -6.04 -12.66
CA LEU A 91 -12.74 -4.79 -12.67
C LEU A 91 -13.20 -3.86 -13.80
N GLY A 92 -13.45 -4.40 -14.98
CA GLY A 92 -13.96 -3.63 -16.11
C GLY A 92 -15.35 -3.03 -15.84
N CYS A 93 -16.27 -3.84 -15.32
CA CYS A 93 -17.60 -3.37 -14.93
C CYS A 93 -17.54 -2.30 -13.83
N LEU A 94 -16.78 -2.56 -12.75
CA LEU A 94 -16.57 -1.60 -11.67
C LEU A 94 -15.93 -0.31 -12.19
N GLY A 95 -14.91 -0.42 -13.04
CA GLY A 95 -14.23 0.72 -13.63
C GLY A 95 -15.18 1.60 -14.44
N VAL A 96 -16.02 1.01 -15.30
CA VAL A 96 -17.03 1.75 -16.07
C VAL A 96 -18.01 2.46 -15.15
N LEU A 97 -18.51 1.77 -14.10
CA LEU A 97 -19.44 2.37 -13.13
C LEU A 97 -18.81 3.55 -12.38
N LEU A 98 -17.56 3.42 -11.91
CA LEU A 98 -16.85 4.46 -11.19
C LEU A 98 -16.53 5.67 -12.09
N ILE A 99 -16.12 5.43 -13.34
CA ILE A 99 -15.87 6.52 -14.30
C ILE A 99 -17.19 7.22 -14.64
N ALA A 100 -18.26 6.47 -14.91
CA ALA A 100 -19.59 7.06 -15.14
C ALA A 100 -20.05 7.89 -13.95
N PHE A 101 -19.86 7.41 -12.72
CA PHE A 101 -20.13 8.18 -11.52
C PHE A 101 -19.32 9.49 -11.49
N ALA A 102 -17.99 9.42 -11.71
CA ALA A 102 -17.12 10.59 -11.68
C ALA A 102 -17.45 11.63 -12.76
N LEU A 103 -18.01 11.20 -13.92
CA LEU A 103 -18.42 12.09 -14.99
C LEU A 103 -19.82 12.69 -14.79
N ILE A 104 -20.74 11.93 -14.20
CA ILE A 104 -22.14 12.36 -14.01
C ILE A 104 -22.27 13.19 -12.74
N PHE A 105 -21.53 12.87 -11.68
CA PHE A 105 -21.65 13.54 -10.37
C PHE A 105 -21.50 15.06 -10.45
N PRO A 106 -20.53 15.65 -11.19
CA PRO A 106 -20.41 17.11 -11.35
C PRO A 106 -21.66 17.77 -11.95
N VAL A 107 -22.43 17.05 -12.78
CA VAL A 107 -23.66 17.58 -13.42
C VAL A 107 -24.77 17.80 -12.38
N THR A 108 -24.71 17.14 -11.23
CA THR A 108 -25.70 17.33 -10.14
C THR A 108 -25.61 18.69 -9.47
N GLY A 109 -24.54 19.47 -9.72
CA GLY A 109 -24.27 20.75 -9.07
C GLY A 109 -23.84 20.62 -7.60
N ILE A 110 -23.57 19.41 -7.15
CA ILE A 110 -23.05 19.14 -5.78
C ILE A 110 -21.53 19.10 -5.88
N ASP A 111 -20.85 19.94 -5.11
CA ASP A 111 -19.40 19.87 -5.01
C ASP A 111 -18.97 18.75 -4.07
N PHE A 112 -18.16 17.85 -4.62
CA PHE A 112 -17.52 16.85 -3.79
C PHE A 112 -16.34 17.48 -3.04
N ILE A 113 -16.10 17.03 -1.80
CA ILE A 113 -15.03 17.58 -0.93
C ILE A 113 -13.64 17.61 -1.62
N ILE A 114 -13.38 16.67 -2.54
CA ILE A 114 -12.13 16.58 -3.30
C ILE A 114 -12.07 17.59 -4.46
N GLY A 115 -13.19 18.25 -4.80
CA GLY A 115 -13.36 19.02 -6.03
C GLY A 115 -13.54 18.10 -7.25
N ASN A 116 -14.48 18.48 -8.10
CA ASN A 116 -14.89 17.64 -9.25
C ASN A 116 -13.74 17.35 -10.23
N GLN A 117 -12.80 18.28 -10.35
CA GLN A 117 -11.61 18.14 -11.23
C GLN A 117 -10.66 17.02 -10.78
N TYR A 118 -10.55 16.74 -9.47
CA TYR A 118 -9.67 15.70 -8.95
C TYR A 118 -10.39 14.36 -8.75
N LEU A 119 -11.73 14.35 -8.75
CA LEU A 119 -12.53 13.14 -8.58
C LEU A 119 -12.23 12.12 -9.68
N LEU A 120 -12.26 12.56 -10.95
CA LEU A 120 -11.99 11.68 -12.09
C LEU A 120 -10.56 11.10 -12.04
N LEU A 121 -9.57 11.93 -11.72
CA LEU A 121 -8.18 11.47 -11.58
C LEU A 121 -8.03 10.47 -10.46
N SER A 122 -8.70 10.71 -9.31
CA SER A 122 -8.70 9.78 -8.17
C SER A 122 -9.32 8.43 -8.53
N VAL A 123 -10.42 8.47 -9.30
CA VAL A 123 -11.10 7.26 -9.78
C VAL A 123 -10.21 6.46 -10.73
N ILE A 124 -9.59 7.13 -11.72
CA ILE A 124 -8.67 6.46 -12.64
C ILE A 124 -7.48 5.85 -11.88
N ALA A 125 -6.85 6.62 -10.98
CA ALA A 125 -5.74 6.13 -10.18
C ALA A 125 -6.16 4.94 -9.28
N GLY A 126 -7.35 4.99 -8.69
CA GLY A 126 -7.90 3.91 -7.88
C GLY A 126 -8.15 2.62 -8.68
N ILE A 127 -8.69 2.72 -9.89
CA ILE A 127 -8.90 1.57 -10.80
C ILE A 127 -7.55 0.92 -11.16
N PHE A 128 -6.54 1.71 -11.51
CA PHE A 128 -5.20 1.19 -11.79
C PHE A 128 -4.54 0.59 -10.55
N THR A 129 -4.80 1.14 -9.35
CA THR A 129 -4.35 0.55 -8.08
C THR A 129 -5.01 -0.80 -7.81
N LEU A 130 -6.32 -0.93 -8.07
CA LEU A 130 -7.04 -2.22 -8.03
C LEU A 130 -6.39 -3.23 -8.97
N ALA A 131 -6.19 -2.85 -10.24
CA ALA A 131 -5.58 -3.72 -11.24
C ALA A 131 -4.15 -4.13 -10.86
N THR A 132 -3.35 -3.19 -10.30
CA THR A 132 -2.00 -3.48 -9.78
C THR A 132 -2.06 -4.53 -8.68
N THR A 133 -2.97 -4.38 -7.72
CA THR A 133 -3.14 -5.33 -6.61
C THR A 133 -3.50 -6.73 -7.12
N TRP A 134 -4.45 -6.82 -8.06
CA TRP A 134 -4.82 -8.10 -8.67
C TRP A 134 -3.65 -8.77 -9.39
N LEU A 135 -2.96 -8.01 -10.27
CA LEU A 135 -1.83 -8.53 -11.05
C LEU A 135 -0.68 -8.98 -10.14
N THR A 136 -0.32 -8.20 -9.12
CA THR A 136 0.72 -8.55 -8.16
C THR A 136 0.38 -9.85 -7.42
N ASN A 137 -0.87 -9.99 -6.94
CA ASN A 137 -1.32 -11.19 -6.26
C ASN A 137 -1.26 -12.43 -7.18
N THR A 138 -1.75 -12.29 -8.41
CA THR A 138 -1.75 -13.39 -9.40
C THR A 138 -0.32 -13.78 -9.80
N MET A 139 0.55 -12.80 -10.06
CA MET A 139 1.97 -13.05 -10.35
C MET A 139 2.68 -13.73 -9.19
N THR A 140 2.35 -13.35 -7.95
CA THR A 140 2.93 -13.97 -6.74
C THR A 140 2.55 -15.45 -6.65
N VAL A 141 1.26 -15.78 -6.85
CA VAL A 141 0.79 -17.18 -6.85
C VAL A 141 1.40 -17.98 -8.00
N LYS A 142 1.57 -17.38 -9.18
CA LYS A 142 2.24 -17.98 -10.34
C LYS A 142 3.77 -18.00 -10.21
N LYS A 143 4.35 -17.56 -9.08
CA LYS A 143 5.80 -17.51 -8.79
C LYS A 143 6.62 -16.67 -9.77
N MET A 144 6.02 -15.62 -10.34
CA MET A 144 6.64 -14.68 -11.28
C MET A 144 7.35 -13.53 -10.53
N ILE A 145 8.14 -13.86 -9.51
CA ILE A 145 8.85 -12.88 -8.68
C ILE A 145 9.87 -12.04 -9.49
N PRO A 146 10.64 -12.60 -10.43
CA PRO A 146 11.55 -11.81 -11.26
C PRO A 146 10.84 -10.72 -12.07
N GLU A 147 9.69 -11.05 -12.67
CA GLU A 147 8.87 -10.13 -13.45
C GLU A 147 8.28 -9.02 -12.58
N ILE A 148 7.75 -9.38 -11.39
CA ILE A 148 7.26 -8.40 -10.41
C ILE A 148 8.39 -7.41 -10.08
N ASN A 149 9.58 -7.91 -9.77
CA ASN A 149 10.74 -7.10 -9.41
C ASN A 149 11.10 -6.10 -10.51
N GLN A 150 11.18 -6.56 -11.76
CA GLN A 150 11.52 -5.70 -12.89
C GLN A 150 10.44 -4.62 -13.12
N ILE A 151 9.17 -5.00 -13.07
CA ILE A 151 8.06 -4.09 -13.34
C ILE A 151 7.96 -3.03 -12.22
N PHE A 152 8.11 -3.43 -10.95
CA PHE A 152 8.13 -2.47 -9.83
C PHE A 152 9.33 -1.52 -9.91
N ALA A 153 10.51 -2.01 -10.27
CA ALA A 153 11.69 -1.16 -10.43
C ALA A 153 11.48 -0.11 -11.54
N ILE A 154 10.99 -0.53 -12.71
CA ILE A 154 10.75 0.37 -13.85
C ILE A 154 9.64 1.38 -13.51
N SER A 155 8.51 0.93 -12.97
CA SER A 155 7.41 1.83 -12.60
C SER A 155 7.81 2.81 -11.50
N GLY A 156 8.66 2.38 -10.56
CA GLY A 156 9.26 3.24 -9.55
C GLY A 156 10.17 4.32 -10.13
N ILE A 157 11.07 3.96 -11.04
CA ILE A 157 11.98 4.91 -11.73
C ILE A 157 11.16 5.94 -12.52
N VAL A 158 10.15 5.52 -13.27
CA VAL A 158 9.26 6.44 -14.00
C VAL A 158 8.51 7.36 -13.04
N SER A 159 8.06 6.83 -11.90
CA SER A 159 7.41 7.64 -10.86
C SER A 159 8.33 8.73 -10.29
N ILE A 160 9.62 8.42 -10.05
CA ILE A 160 10.61 9.43 -9.62
C ILE A 160 10.73 10.55 -10.63
N ALA A 161 10.89 10.23 -11.91
CA ALA A 161 11.04 11.24 -12.96
C ALA A 161 9.84 12.19 -13.02
N LEU A 162 8.63 11.68 -12.76
CA LEU A 162 7.40 12.45 -12.81
C LEU A 162 7.04 13.17 -11.50
N ILE A 163 7.77 12.95 -10.41
CA ILE A 163 7.61 13.77 -9.19
C ILE A 163 7.88 15.26 -9.50
N ALA A 164 8.80 15.54 -10.43
CA ALA A 164 9.11 16.89 -10.84
C ALA A 164 7.91 17.68 -11.42
N LEU A 165 6.83 17.01 -11.84
CA LEU A 165 5.60 17.66 -12.30
C LEU A 165 4.94 18.53 -11.21
N VAL A 166 5.20 18.25 -9.92
CA VAL A 166 4.67 19.09 -8.84
C VAL A 166 5.19 20.52 -8.92
N PHE A 167 6.42 20.74 -9.40
CA PHE A 167 7.00 22.09 -9.56
C PHE A 167 6.35 22.89 -10.70
N VAL A 168 5.77 22.21 -11.69
CA VAL A 168 5.17 22.85 -12.89
C VAL A 168 3.66 23.00 -12.74
N TRP A 169 2.98 21.98 -12.20
CA TRP A 169 1.52 21.89 -12.18
C TRP A 169 0.94 21.78 -10.75
N GLY A 170 1.73 22.05 -9.72
CA GLY A 170 1.26 22.04 -8.32
C GLY A 170 0.56 20.74 -7.94
N THR A 171 -0.61 20.86 -7.31
CA THR A 171 -1.46 19.73 -6.87
C THR A 171 -1.77 18.75 -8.00
N PHE A 172 -2.09 19.24 -9.20
CA PHE A 172 -2.40 18.40 -10.35
C PHE A 172 -1.20 17.52 -10.74
N GLY A 173 0.01 18.12 -10.81
CA GLY A 173 1.26 17.39 -11.04
C GLY A 173 1.56 16.37 -9.95
N GLY A 174 1.26 16.71 -8.69
CA GLY A 174 1.36 15.81 -7.56
C GLY A 174 0.47 14.58 -7.72
N ILE A 175 -0.80 14.75 -8.09
CA ILE A 175 -1.76 13.66 -8.31
C ILE A 175 -1.32 12.79 -9.49
N LEU A 176 -0.87 13.39 -10.59
CA LEU A 176 -0.33 12.63 -11.73
C LEU A 176 0.87 11.78 -11.33
N SER A 177 1.76 12.30 -10.47
CA SER A 177 2.92 11.54 -9.98
C SER A 177 2.52 10.34 -9.12
N ILE A 178 1.38 10.40 -8.42
CA ILE A 178 0.83 9.28 -7.66
C ILE A 178 0.25 8.24 -8.63
N MET A 179 -0.50 8.68 -9.63
CA MET A 179 -1.22 7.83 -10.58
C MET A 179 -0.28 7.04 -11.50
N ILE A 180 0.85 7.62 -11.89
CA ILE A 180 1.70 7.05 -12.94
C ILE A 180 2.28 5.69 -12.59
N GLN A 181 2.62 5.46 -11.32
CA GLN A 181 3.23 4.20 -10.89
C GLN A 181 2.29 3.00 -11.13
N PRO A 182 1.02 2.98 -10.66
CA PRO A 182 0.10 1.89 -10.97
C PRO A 182 -0.24 1.79 -12.46
N VAL A 183 -0.31 2.90 -13.19
CA VAL A 183 -0.55 2.89 -14.63
C VAL A 183 0.59 2.18 -15.37
N VAL A 184 1.83 2.56 -15.10
CA VAL A 184 3.01 1.94 -15.72
C VAL A 184 3.12 0.47 -15.31
N PHE A 185 2.86 0.14 -14.04
CA PHE A 185 2.87 -1.24 -13.55
C PHE A 185 1.89 -2.12 -14.36
N VAL A 186 0.62 -1.72 -14.42
CA VAL A 186 -0.43 -2.48 -15.12
C VAL A 186 -0.09 -2.63 -16.60
N THR A 187 0.34 -1.53 -17.25
CA THR A 187 0.69 -1.54 -18.66
C THR A 187 1.84 -2.51 -18.93
N LEU A 188 2.93 -2.44 -18.15
CA LEU A 188 4.07 -3.34 -18.33
C LEU A 188 3.73 -4.79 -17.99
N ALA A 189 2.95 -5.05 -16.95
CA ALA A 189 2.53 -6.40 -16.58
C ALA A 189 1.72 -7.04 -17.71
N LEU A 190 0.74 -6.32 -18.25
CA LEU A 190 -0.08 -6.83 -19.37
C LEU A 190 0.69 -6.92 -20.69
N LEU A 191 1.69 -6.07 -20.93
CA LEU A 191 2.48 -6.13 -22.16
C LEU A 191 3.50 -7.27 -22.12
N ARG A 192 4.17 -7.51 -20.99
CA ARG A 192 5.24 -8.49 -20.88
C ARG A 192 4.73 -9.90 -20.55
N CYS A 193 3.70 -10.00 -19.70
CA CYS A 193 3.19 -11.28 -19.21
C CYS A 193 1.88 -11.64 -19.92
N LYS A 194 1.98 -12.27 -21.10
CA LYS A 194 0.81 -12.60 -21.95
C LYS A 194 -0.22 -13.47 -21.21
N GLU A 195 0.24 -14.35 -20.30
CA GLU A 195 -0.58 -15.24 -19.48
C GLU A 195 -1.44 -14.54 -18.41
N LEU A 196 -1.21 -13.23 -18.19
CA LEU A 196 -2.03 -12.43 -17.27
C LEU A 196 -3.13 -11.68 -18.00
N ARG A 197 -3.10 -11.64 -19.34
CA ARG A 197 -4.12 -10.91 -20.13
C ARG A 197 -5.45 -11.64 -20.04
N PRO A 198 -6.54 -10.91 -19.81
CA PRO A 198 -7.87 -11.50 -19.95
C PRO A 198 -8.08 -11.89 -21.41
N THR A 199 -8.55 -13.10 -21.65
CA THR A 199 -8.79 -13.63 -22.99
C THR A 199 -10.23 -13.39 -23.45
N ALA A 200 -11.18 -13.30 -22.49
CA ALA A 200 -12.58 -13.05 -22.77
C ALA A 200 -13.28 -12.44 -21.55
N LEU A 201 -14.39 -11.76 -21.78
CA LEU A 201 -15.36 -11.46 -20.73
C LEU A 201 -15.99 -12.77 -20.31
N TYR A 202 -15.85 -13.14 -19.05
CA TYR A 202 -16.33 -14.44 -18.58
C TYR A 202 -17.05 -14.31 -17.24
N PHE A 203 -18.17 -15.00 -17.12
CA PHE A 203 -18.95 -15.08 -15.89
C PHE A 203 -19.37 -16.53 -15.63
N SER A 204 -19.08 -17.03 -14.44
CA SER A 204 -19.56 -18.32 -13.97
C SER A 204 -20.06 -18.19 -12.53
N ARG A 205 -21.36 -18.39 -12.35
CA ARG A 205 -22.01 -18.31 -11.01
C ARG A 205 -21.32 -19.21 -9.99
N LYS A 206 -20.88 -20.40 -10.41
CA LYS A 206 -20.18 -21.38 -9.54
C LYS A 206 -18.84 -20.84 -9.07
N ILE A 207 -18.01 -20.31 -10.00
CA ILE A 207 -16.69 -19.79 -9.67
C ILE A 207 -16.82 -18.51 -8.85
N VAL A 208 -17.71 -17.59 -9.21
CA VAL A 208 -17.97 -16.35 -8.45
C VAL A 208 -18.40 -16.67 -7.02
N LYS A 209 -19.30 -17.66 -6.82
CA LYS A 209 -19.70 -18.09 -5.47
C LYS A 209 -18.49 -18.58 -4.66
N ASN A 210 -17.63 -19.40 -5.25
CA ASN A 210 -16.42 -19.90 -4.59
C ASN A 210 -15.45 -18.76 -4.24
N ILE A 211 -15.24 -17.82 -5.16
CA ILE A 211 -14.41 -16.62 -4.93
C ILE A 211 -14.94 -15.83 -3.73
N ILE A 212 -16.25 -15.52 -3.70
CA ILE A 212 -16.84 -14.74 -2.61
C ILE A 212 -16.75 -15.51 -1.28
N GLN A 213 -17.05 -16.80 -1.27
CA GLN A 213 -16.96 -17.62 -0.05
C GLN A 213 -15.54 -17.62 0.56
N LEU A 214 -14.50 -17.71 -0.28
CA LEU A 214 -13.10 -17.68 0.17
C LEU A 214 -12.60 -16.28 0.52
N GLY A 215 -13.14 -15.24 -0.11
CA GLY A 215 -12.64 -13.88 -0.03
C GLY A 215 -13.40 -12.95 0.90
N PHE A 216 -14.64 -13.26 1.27
CA PHE A 216 -15.50 -12.33 2.00
C PHE A 216 -14.98 -12.01 3.41
N VAL A 217 -14.60 -13.01 4.18
CA VAL A 217 -14.12 -12.81 5.55
C VAL A 217 -12.81 -11.99 5.58
N PRO A 218 -11.76 -12.33 4.80
CA PRO A 218 -10.57 -11.49 4.70
C PRO A 218 -10.86 -10.07 4.20
N PHE A 219 -11.83 -9.91 3.31
CA PHE A 219 -12.27 -8.61 2.82
C PHE A 219 -12.89 -7.77 3.95
N CYS A 220 -13.77 -8.32 4.77
CA CYS A 220 -14.34 -7.61 5.91
C CYS A 220 -13.27 -7.15 6.90
N VAL A 221 -12.29 -8.00 7.21
CA VAL A 221 -11.15 -7.61 8.06
C VAL A 221 -10.37 -6.46 7.44
N GLY A 222 -10.11 -6.53 6.13
CA GLY A 222 -9.42 -5.47 5.38
C GLY A 222 -10.18 -4.14 5.39
N ILE A 223 -11.51 -4.13 5.24
CA ILE A 223 -12.34 -2.92 5.34
C ILE A 223 -12.18 -2.26 6.70
N PHE A 224 -12.31 -3.01 7.81
CA PHE A 224 -12.13 -2.46 9.14
C PHE A 224 -10.74 -1.87 9.33
N SER A 225 -9.70 -2.51 8.81
CA SER A 225 -8.34 -1.98 8.86
C SER A 225 -8.18 -0.66 8.11
N ILE A 226 -8.78 -0.54 6.92
CA ILE A 226 -8.75 0.73 6.16
C ILE A 226 -9.57 1.81 6.82
N LEU A 227 -10.77 1.50 7.27
CA LEU A 227 -11.59 2.47 8.00
C LEU A 227 -10.84 3.02 9.20
N ASN A 228 -10.15 2.17 9.96
CA ASN A 228 -9.32 2.59 11.08
C ASN A 228 -8.21 3.60 10.69
N ILE A 229 -7.59 3.42 9.52
CA ILE A 229 -6.51 4.30 9.03
C ILE A 229 -7.08 5.59 8.40
N GLN A 230 -8.25 5.55 7.76
CA GLN A 230 -8.75 6.64 6.96
C GLN A 230 -9.80 7.51 7.66
N ILE A 231 -10.42 7.00 8.74
CA ILE A 231 -11.49 7.72 9.44
C ILE A 231 -11.02 9.06 10.00
N GLU A 232 -9.77 9.13 10.46
CA GLU A 232 -9.18 10.38 10.96
C GLU A 232 -9.07 11.43 9.86
N ARG A 233 -8.66 11.07 8.64
CA ARG A 233 -8.53 12.00 7.51
C ARG A 233 -9.89 12.58 7.10
N TRP A 234 -10.89 11.70 7.01
CA TRP A 234 -12.26 12.14 6.70
C TRP A 234 -12.84 13.01 7.82
N SER A 235 -12.60 12.63 9.07
CA SER A 235 -13.07 13.42 10.22
C SER A 235 -12.45 14.80 10.24
N ILE A 236 -11.14 14.93 10.01
CA ILE A 236 -10.48 16.23 9.95
C ILE A 236 -11.03 17.06 8.77
N ALA A 237 -11.14 16.48 7.58
CA ALA A 237 -11.61 17.20 6.41
C ALA A 237 -13.07 17.65 6.54
N TYR A 238 -13.93 16.86 7.19
CA TYR A 238 -15.36 17.13 7.32
C TYR A 238 -15.68 18.05 8.51
N LEU A 239 -15.04 17.82 9.66
CA LEU A 239 -15.34 18.56 10.90
C LEU A 239 -14.55 19.87 11.02
N LEU A 240 -13.38 19.94 10.41
CA LEU A 240 -12.55 21.15 10.38
C LEU A 240 -12.55 21.71 8.94
N ASN A 241 -11.46 21.49 8.20
CA ASN A 241 -11.36 21.90 6.80
C ASN A 241 -10.20 21.17 6.10
N VAL A 242 -10.05 21.41 4.78
CA VAL A 242 -8.99 20.79 3.97
C VAL A 242 -7.59 21.32 4.36
N GLU A 243 -7.47 22.57 4.76
CA GLU A 243 -6.19 23.15 5.19
C GLU A 243 -5.70 22.51 6.50
N ASP A 244 -6.60 22.27 7.47
CA ASP A 244 -6.25 21.53 8.69
C ASP A 244 -5.81 20.11 8.39
N LEU A 245 -6.43 19.45 7.40
CA LEU A 245 -5.95 18.15 6.92
C LEU A 245 -4.52 18.24 6.35
N GLY A 246 -4.19 19.34 5.66
CA GLY A 246 -2.83 19.64 5.20
C GLY A 246 -1.82 19.83 6.33
N ARG A 247 -2.24 20.47 7.44
CA ARG A 247 -1.42 20.58 8.66
C ARG A 247 -1.11 19.20 9.25
N PHE A 248 -2.06 18.27 9.20
CA PHE A 248 -1.85 16.88 9.62
C PHE A 248 -1.04 16.04 8.63
N TYR A 249 -0.73 16.54 7.42
CA TYR A 249 0.03 15.78 6.42
C TYR A 249 1.41 15.34 6.94
N LEU A 250 2.08 16.19 7.73
CA LEU A 250 3.32 15.84 8.41
C LEU A 250 3.17 14.59 9.29
N VAL A 251 2.05 14.48 10.02
CA VAL A 251 1.76 13.33 10.89
C VAL A 251 1.62 12.06 10.05
N PHE A 252 0.91 12.12 8.91
CA PHE A 252 0.70 10.97 8.03
C PHE A 252 2.01 10.50 7.40
N VAL A 253 2.86 11.43 6.96
CA VAL A 253 4.18 11.10 6.42
C VAL A 253 5.05 10.47 7.50
N PHE A 254 5.05 11.06 8.69
CA PHE A 254 5.81 10.54 9.82
C PHE A 254 5.31 9.15 10.26
N SER A 255 3.99 8.94 10.36
CA SER A 255 3.41 7.65 10.72
C SER A 255 3.81 6.53 9.76
N SER A 256 4.01 6.85 8.47
CA SER A 256 4.43 5.87 7.47
C SER A 256 5.82 5.28 7.76
N LEU A 257 6.69 6.00 8.45
CA LEU A 257 8.00 5.50 8.87
C LEU A 257 7.85 4.37 9.90
N PHE A 258 6.87 4.45 10.81
CA PHE A 258 6.63 3.38 11.80
C PHE A 258 6.17 2.07 11.16
N VAL A 259 5.59 2.12 9.96
CA VAL A 259 5.11 0.94 9.24
C VAL A 259 6.20 0.35 8.34
N LEU A 260 7.15 1.17 7.88
CA LEU A 260 8.17 0.77 6.91
C LEU A 260 9.05 -0.39 7.39
N ILE A 261 9.62 -0.28 8.58
CA ILE A 261 10.52 -1.31 9.13
C ILE A 261 9.78 -2.58 9.55
N PRO A 262 8.62 -2.51 10.25
CA PRO A 262 7.81 -3.69 10.52
C PRO A 262 7.46 -4.48 9.28
N THR A 263 6.91 -3.83 8.24
CA THR A 263 6.54 -4.51 6.99
C THR A 263 7.73 -5.12 6.27
N SER A 264 8.87 -4.44 6.27
CA SER A 264 10.07 -4.94 5.61
C SER A 264 10.69 -6.14 6.34
N THR A 265 10.75 -6.08 7.67
CA THR A 265 11.30 -7.17 8.51
C THR A 265 10.38 -8.38 8.57
N GLN A 266 9.08 -8.18 8.42
CA GLN A 266 8.07 -9.25 8.36
C GLN A 266 8.40 -10.28 7.27
N TYR A 267 8.83 -9.85 6.08
CA TYR A 267 9.22 -10.76 4.99
C TYR A 267 10.41 -11.67 5.35
N LEU A 268 11.24 -11.28 6.31
CA LEU A 268 12.41 -12.05 6.75
C LEU A 268 12.07 -13.03 7.88
N PHE A 269 11.25 -12.61 8.83
CA PHE A 269 10.95 -13.37 10.03
C PHE A 269 9.74 -14.30 9.88
N PHE A 270 8.70 -13.85 9.18
CA PHE A 270 7.42 -14.53 9.08
C PHE A 270 7.52 -15.96 8.50
N PRO A 271 8.22 -16.20 7.37
CA PRO A 271 8.37 -17.55 6.84
C PRO A 271 9.06 -18.51 7.83
N LYS A 272 10.02 -18.00 8.62
CA LYS A 272 10.74 -18.80 9.62
C LYS A 272 9.86 -19.12 10.83
N ILE A 273 9.06 -18.16 11.28
CA ILE A 273 8.11 -18.31 12.40
C ILE A 273 7.06 -19.36 12.04
N ILE A 274 6.43 -19.23 10.84
CA ILE A 274 5.42 -20.18 10.35
C ILE A 274 6.03 -21.57 10.20
N SER A 275 7.17 -21.71 9.52
CA SER A 275 7.82 -23.00 9.32
C SER A 275 8.17 -23.68 10.64
N ALA A 276 8.70 -22.95 11.62
CA ALA A 276 8.99 -23.49 12.94
C ALA A 276 7.72 -23.97 13.69
N TYR A 277 6.61 -23.24 13.52
CA TYR A 277 5.33 -23.62 14.09
C TYR A 277 4.75 -24.89 13.44
N GLU A 278 4.71 -24.94 12.11
CA GLU A 278 4.19 -26.08 11.34
C GLU A 278 4.96 -27.38 11.61
N HIS A 279 6.29 -27.29 11.82
CA HIS A 279 7.12 -28.43 12.15
C HIS A 279 7.16 -28.77 13.66
N GLY A 280 6.37 -28.08 14.50
CA GLY A 280 6.31 -28.33 15.94
C GLY A 280 7.58 -27.93 16.69
N GLN A 281 8.47 -27.13 16.10
CA GLN A 281 9.74 -26.69 16.68
C GLN A 281 9.54 -25.49 17.61
N LEU A 282 8.86 -25.69 18.75
CA LEU A 282 8.53 -24.63 19.72
C LEU A 282 9.74 -23.80 20.18
N PRO A 283 10.93 -24.35 20.44
CA PRO A 283 12.09 -23.56 20.83
C PRO A 283 12.52 -22.59 19.72
N GLU A 284 12.50 -23.02 18.45
CA GLU A 284 12.85 -22.20 17.29
C GLU A 284 11.77 -21.13 17.04
N PHE A 285 10.49 -21.50 17.13
CA PHE A 285 9.37 -20.58 17.06
C PHE A 285 9.52 -19.45 18.10
N ASN A 286 9.76 -19.78 19.38
CA ASN A 286 9.94 -18.80 20.44
C ASN A 286 11.17 -17.91 20.19
N ARG A 287 12.26 -18.49 19.68
CA ARG A 287 13.49 -17.76 19.35
C ARG A 287 13.26 -16.74 18.25
N GLN A 288 12.62 -17.14 17.14
CA GLN A 288 12.36 -16.27 16.00
C GLN A 288 11.35 -15.16 16.36
N SER A 289 10.29 -15.50 17.09
CA SER A 289 9.29 -14.53 17.58
C SER A 289 9.94 -13.50 18.50
N ARG A 290 10.76 -13.94 19.46
CA ARG A 290 11.50 -13.04 20.36
C ARG A 290 12.46 -12.13 19.59
N ASN A 291 13.21 -12.67 18.63
CA ASN A 291 14.12 -11.86 17.84
C ASN A 291 13.38 -10.80 17.02
N TYR A 292 12.24 -11.15 16.42
CA TYR A 292 11.39 -10.19 15.70
C TYR A 292 10.90 -9.08 16.64
N THR A 293 10.36 -9.44 17.82
CA THR A 293 9.90 -8.46 18.83
C THR A 293 11.05 -7.54 19.29
N LEU A 294 12.25 -8.10 19.53
CA LEU A 294 13.41 -7.30 19.91
C LEU A 294 13.84 -6.31 18.82
N VAL A 295 13.81 -6.71 17.55
CA VAL A 295 14.10 -5.81 16.41
C VAL A 295 13.10 -4.66 16.39
N LEU A 296 11.79 -4.96 16.53
CA LEU A 296 10.75 -3.92 16.56
C LEU A 296 10.87 -3.01 17.79
N ALA A 297 11.16 -3.57 18.97
CA ALA A 297 11.36 -2.79 20.18
C ALA A 297 12.59 -1.87 20.05
N ALA A 298 13.71 -2.39 19.57
CA ALA A 298 14.90 -1.58 19.34
C ALA A 298 14.64 -0.44 18.32
N TYR A 299 13.94 -0.76 17.23
CA TYR A 299 13.50 0.26 16.27
C TYR A 299 12.61 1.31 16.93
N GLY A 300 11.62 0.91 17.72
CA GLY A 300 10.73 1.82 18.46
C GLY A 300 11.50 2.76 19.40
N VAL A 301 12.46 2.23 20.16
CA VAL A 301 13.31 3.03 21.06
C VAL A 301 14.17 4.01 20.29
N VAL A 302 14.84 3.56 19.21
CA VAL A 302 15.67 4.45 18.38
C VAL A 302 14.82 5.56 17.76
N THR A 303 13.64 5.20 17.19
CA THR A 303 12.75 6.19 16.60
C THR A 303 12.25 7.18 17.65
N LEU A 304 11.89 6.71 18.85
CA LEU A 304 11.47 7.57 19.96
C LEU A 304 12.58 8.59 20.31
N LEU A 305 13.83 8.13 20.47
CA LEU A 305 14.96 9.00 20.77
C LEU A 305 15.20 10.04 19.67
N VAL A 306 15.18 9.60 18.40
CA VAL A 306 15.36 10.50 17.24
C VAL A 306 14.24 11.55 17.20
N VAL A 307 12.99 11.14 17.43
CA VAL A 307 11.85 12.08 17.42
C VAL A 307 11.96 13.08 18.56
N LEU A 308 12.25 12.66 19.76
CA LEU A 308 12.33 13.56 20.91
C LEU A 308 13.51 14.54 20.84
N THR A 309 14.59 14.19 20.12
CA THR A 309 15.82 15.02 20.08
C THR A 309 16.02 15.78 18.77
N LEU A 310 15.70 15.16 17.63
CA LEU A 310 16.07 15.69 16.31
C LEU A 310 14.88 16.09 15.45
N PHE A 311 13.65 15.66 15.78
CA PHE A 311 12.51 15.87 14.88
C PHE A 311 12.17 17.34 14.71
N GLN A 312 12.04 18.10 15.81
CA GLN A 312 11.75 19.54 15.73
C GLN A 312 12.82 20.30 14.93
N PRO A 313 14.14 20.20 15.22
CA PRO A 313 15.17 20.84 14.40
C PRO A 313 15.15 20.45 12.92
N ILE A 314 14.88 19.18 12.63
CA ILE A 314 14.76 18.70 11.24
C ILE A 314 13.57 19.36 10.53
N VAL A 315 12.42 19.44 11.18
CA VAL A 315 11.22 20.05 10.59
C VAL A 315 11.41 21.55 10.43
N ASP A 316 11.99 22.25 11.40
CA ASP A 316 12.26 23.69 11.33
C ASP A 316 13.14 24.07 10.14
N VAL A 317 14.14 23.23 9.82
CA VAL A 317 15.06 23.47 8.70
C VAL A 317 14.47 23.03 7.36
N LEU A 318 13.83 21.86 7.30
CA LEU A 318 13.38 21.27 6.04
C LEU A 318 11.95 21.69 5.65
N PHE A 319 11.08 21.93 6.65
CA PHE A 319 9.65 22.20 6.48
C PHE A 319 9.18 23.32 7.40
N PRO A 320 9.68 24.58 7.27
CA PRO A 320 9.34 25.67 8.19
C PRO A 320 7.83 25.89 8.36
N MET A 321 7.06 25.69 7.28
CA MET A 321 5.59 25.79 7.28
C MET A 321 4.91 24.79 8.22
N HIS A 322 5.54 23.66 8.52
CA HIS A 322 5.03 22.60 9.38
C HIS A 322 5.62 22.62 10.80
N SER A 323 6.46 23.61 11.14
CA SER A 323 7.12 23.69 12.44
C SER A 323 6.14 23.63 13.63
N GLU A 324 5.04 24.39 13.57
CA GLU A 324 4.00 24.38 14.60
C GLU A 324 3.19 23.06 14.66
N ASN A 325 3.20 22.28 13.58
CA ASN A 325 2.43 21.04 13.47
C ASN A 325 3.14 19.84 14.10
N THR A 326 4.41 19.97 14.48
CA THR A 326 5.20 18.91 15.16
C THR A 326 4.55 18.49 16.48
N LYS A 327 3.83 19.39 17.14
CA LYS A 327 3.03 19.10 18.35
C LYS A 327 2.09 17.91 18.17
N TYR A 328 1.46 17.78 17.01
CA TYR A 328 0.55 16.66 16.72
C TYR A 328 1.29 15.33 16.63
N VAL A 329 2.51 15.33 16.07
CA VAL A 329 3.38 14.14 16.03
C VAL A 329 3.74 13.70 17.45
N TYR A 330 4.14 14.63 18.31
CA TYR A 330 4.46 14.32 19.71
C TYR A 330 3.25 13.78 20.47
N MET A 331 2.06 14.32 20.26
CA MET A 331 0.81 13.86 20.89
C MET A 331 0.44 12.43 20.46
N LEU A 332 0.69 12.07 19.19
CA LEU A 332 0.35 10.76 18.64
C LEU A 332 1.48 9.72 18.79
N LEU A 333 2.67 10.14 19.19
CA LEU A 333 3.84 9.28 19.33
C LEU A 333 3.61 8.04 20.21
N PRO A 334 2.94 8.13 21.38
CA PRO A 334 2.60 6.95 22.17
C PRO A 334 1.75 5.93 21.40
N GLY A 335 0.76 6.42 20.63
CA GLY A 335 -0.10 5.58 19.78
C GLY A 335 0.70 4.85 18.69
N PHE A 336 1.66 5.51 18.05
CA PHE A 336 2.53 4.88 17.04
C PHE A 336 3.38 3.78 17.65
N ILE A 337 3.92 3.98 18.85
CA ILE A 337 4.71 2.96 19.57
C ILE A 337 3.82 1.77 19.96
N CYS A 338 2.61 2.03 20.47
CA CYS A 338 1.66 0.97 20.78
C CYS A 338 1.29 0.17 19.52
N ASN A 339 1.08 0.84 18.37
CA ASN A 339 0.79 0.17 17.10
C ASN A 339 1.97 -0.72 16.64
N LEU A 340 3.21 -0.27 16.81
CA LEU A 340 4.40 -1.05 16.51
C LEU A 340 4.44 -2.35 17.32
N LEU A 341 4.15 -2.29 18.61
CA LEU A 341 4.09 -3.46 19.51
C LEU A 341 2.90 -4.38 19.16
N TYR A 342 1.76 -3.80 18.83
CA TYR A 342 0.57 -4.54 18.40
C TYR A 342 0.82 -5.36 17.12
N LEU A 343 1.49 -4.78 16.11
CA LEU A 343 1.90 -5.50 14.90
C LEU A 343 2.80 -6.70 15.23
N SER A 344 3.69 -6.58 16.21
CA SER A 344 4.49 -7.71 16.71
C SER A 344 3.62 -8.85 17.26
N LEU A 345 2.61 -8.53 18.06
CA LEU A 345 1.75 -9.51 18.72
C LEU A 345 0.80 -10.24 17.75
N ILE A 346 0.21 -9.53 16.79
CA ILE A 346 -0.68 -10.14 15.79
C ILE A 346 0.07 -11.22 15.02
N HIS A 347 1.24 -10.91 14.51
CA HIS A 347 2.01 -11.83 13.68
C HIS A 347 2.55 -13.05 14.44
N ILE A 348 2.69 -12.95 15.76
CA ILE A 348 3.02 -14.10 16.62
C ILE A 348 1.79 -14.99 16.84
N SER A 349 0.59 -14.41 16.90
CA SER A 349 -0.64 -15.17 17.17
C SER A 349 -1.30 -15.76 15.92
N GLU A 350 -1.02 -15.25 14.71
CA GLU A 350 -1.61 -15.76 13.46
C GLU A 350 -1.30 -17.24 13.19
N PRO A 351 -0.06 -17.75 13.35
CA PRO A 351 0.26 -19.17 13.13
C PRO A 351 -0.45 -20.11 14.12
N THR A 352 -0.87 -19.60 15.27
CA THR A 352 -1.49 -20.42 16.33
C THR A 352 -3.02 -20.53 16.20
N ARG A 353 -3.64 -19.86 15.23
CA ARG A 353 -5.09 -19.98 14.99
C ARG A 353 -5.39 -21.27 14.25
N PRO A 354 -6.25 -22.17 14.80
CA PRO A 354 -6.74 -23.33 14.04
C PRO A 354 -7.55 -22.82 12.86
N TYR A 355 -7.19 -23.29 11.67
CA TYR A 355 -7.96 -23.06 10.43
C TYR A 355 -9.19 -23.96 10.38
#